data_860003f212da58d3536c852a4d9b88ec
#
_entry.id   860003f212da58d3536c852a4d9b88ec
#
_cell.length_a   1.000
_cell.length_b   1.000
_cell.length_c   1.000
_cell.angle_alpha   90.00
_cell.angle_beta   90.00
_cell.angle_gamma   90.00
#
_symmetry.space_group_name_H-M   'P 1'
#
loop_
_entity.id
_entity.type
_entity.pdbx_description
1 polymer ?
#
loop_
_entity_poly.entity_id
_entity_poly.type
_entity_poly.pdbx_seq_one_letter_code
_entity_poly.pdbx_strand_id
1 'polypeptide(L)'
;MIRKVLVANRGEIAVRIIRACREMGIETVAVYSEADKDALHAKLADEAICIGPAKLSESYLSMERIISATIVSGAEAIHPGFGLLSENSRFAKLCEECNIIFIGPDSNVITKLGDKQAARETMISAGVPVIPGGDHAVYDEKDAKETAKKVGYPVMIKAVLGGGGKGMRTAKDEEEFVKNFAIAQAEAKQSFGDDAMYIEHFITRPRHIEFQILADSYGNVIHLGERDCSIQRNHQKMIEEAPSAALSPELRQRMGETAVRAAKAAGYVNAGTIEFLLEQDGSFYFMEMNTRIQVEHPITEWITGIDLIKEQIRIADGKRLSYTQDQVKISGHAIEVRINAERPEENFLPCPGTITGLHLPGGKGVRIDSAIYSGYTIPPYYDSMIAKISVWAKNRREAIQKIQSALGEVIIEGVDTNVNYQYALLNHPDFLAGNIDIEFIDRIQQEA
;
A
#
# COMPACT_ATOMS: atom_id res chain seq x y z
N MET A 1 13.47 -26.45 0.90
CA MET A 1 13.54 -25.55 -0.28
C MET A 1 12.19 -25.59 -0.97
N ILE A 2 11.51 -24.48 -1.09
CA ILE A 2 10.21 -24.34 -1.75
C ILE A 2 10.38 -24.67 -3.24
N ARG A 3 9.61 -25.59 -3.75
CA ARG A 3 9.65 -26.04 -5.16
C ARG A 3 8.40 -25.67 -5.94
N LYS A 4 7.28 -25.48 -5.25
CA LYS A 4 5.99 -25.14 -5.85
C LYS A 4 5.23 -24.15 -4.99
N VAL A 5 4.78 -23.03 -5.60
CA VAL A 5 4.05 -21.95 -4.94
C VAL A 5 2.66 -21.78 -5.54
N LEU A 6 1.63 -21.77 -4.70
CA LEU A 6 0.32 -21.32 -5.11
C LEU A 6 0.23 -19.79 -4.96
N VAL A 7 -0.20 -19.09 -6.00
CA VAL A 7 -0.40 -17.64 -6.03
C VAL A 7 -1.86 -17.34 -5.70
N ALA A 8 -2.10 -16.95 -4.43
CA ALA A 8 -3.45 -16.65 -3.91
C ALA A 8 -3.86 -15.20 -4.23
N ASN A 9 -3.74 -14.82 -5.48
CA ASN A 9 -4.07 -13.49 -5.96
C ASN A 9 -4.42 -13.52 -7.45
N ARG A 10 -4.73 -12.37 -8.03
CA ARG A 10 -5.11 -12.15 -9.43
C ARG A 10 -4.40 -10.94 -10.03
N GLY A 11 -4.64 -10.70 -11.31
CA GLY A 11 -4.18 -9.47 -11.96
C GLY A 11 -2.66 -9.37 -12.08
N GLU A 12 -2.15 -8.14 -12.08
CA GLU A 12 -0.73 -7.87 -12.33
C GLU A 12 0.19 -8.46 -11.25
N ILE A 13 -0.24 -8.45 -9.98
CA ILE A 13 0.58 -8.99 -8.91
C ILE A 13 0.74 -10.51 -9.00
N ALA A 14 -0.32 -11.23 -9.42
CA ALA A 14 -0.21 -12.67 -9.66
C ALA A 14 0.78 -12.95 -10.81
N VAL A 15 0.73 -12.18 -11.89
CA VAL A 15 1.71 -12.27 -12.99
C VAL A 15 3.12 -11.97 -12.51
N ARG A 16 3.29 -10.94 -11.66
CA ARG A 16 4.58 -10.56 -11.07
C ARG A 16 5.19 -11.68 -10.24
N ILE A 17 4.38 -12.32 -9.38
CA ILE A 17 4.81 -13.44 -8.54
C ILE A 17 5.17 -14.65 -9.41
N ILE A 18 4.35 -15.00 -10.40
CA ILE A 18 4.62 -16.11 -11.32
C ILE A 18 5.96 -15.91 -12.04
N ARG A 19 6.25 -14.70 -12.52
CA ARG A 19 7.52 -14.38 -13.16
C ARG A 19 8.71 -14.58 -12.22
N ALA A 20 8.61 -14.10 -10.97
CA ALA A 20 9.67 -14.28 -9.98
C ALA A 20 9.91 -15.75 -9.66
N CYS A 21 8.84 -16.54 -9.45
CA CYS A 21 8.95 -17.98 -9.23
C CYS A 21 9.63 -18.70 -10.41
N ARG A 22 9.24 -18.40 -11.64
CA ARG A 22 9.88 -18.98 -12.83
C ARG A 22 11.36 -18.66 -12.94
N GLU A 23 11.75 -17.43 -12.66
CA GLU A 23 13.15 -17.01 -12.63
C GLU A 23 13.96 -17.68 -11.51
N MET A 24 13.29 -18.16 -10.47
CA MET A 24 13.89 -18.93 -9.38
C MET A 24 13.83 -20.45 -9.62
N GLY A 25 13.24 -20.91 -10.72
CA GLY A 25 13.06 -22.33 -11.01
C GLY A 25 11.99 -23.00 -10.11
N ILE A 26 11.01 -22.23 -9.64
CA ILE A 26 9.91 -22.66 -8.77
C ILE A 26 8.64 -22.83 -9.62
N GLU A 27 7.97 -23.98 -9.51
CA GLU A 27 6.69 -24.23 -10.15
C GLU A 27 5.58 -23.38 -9.54
N THR A 28 4.59 -23.01 -10.35
CA THR A 28 3.52 -22.09 -9.97
C THR A 28 2.13 -22.69 -10.19
N VAL A 29 1.24 -22.45 -9.23
CA VAL A 29 -0.18 -22.74 -9.33
C VAL A 29 -0.95 -21.42 -9.24
N ALA A 30 -1.65 -21.02 -10.29
CA ALA A 30 -2.56 -19.89 -10.23
C ALA A 30 -3.94 -20.34 -9.76
N VAL A 31 -4.58 -19.56 -8.89
CA VAL A 31 -6.02 -19.70 -8.66
C VAL A 31 -6.78 -18.66 -9.47
N TYR A 32 -7.97 -19.00 -9.95
CA TYR A 32 -8.81 -18.08 -10.69
C TYR A 32 -10.30 -18.33 -10.42
N SER A 33 -11.09 -17.24 -10.45
CA SER A 33 -12.55 -17.37 -10.49
C SER A 33 -13.04 -17.61 -11.91
N GLU A 34 -14.29 -18.03 -12.08
CA GLU A 34 -14.90 -18.22 -13.41
C GLU A 34 -14.77 -16.97 -14.30
N ALA A 35 -14.83 -15.75 -13.69
CA ALA A 35 -14.66 -14.50 -14.43
C ALA A 35 -13.22 -14.26 -14.91
N ASP A 36 -12.24 -14.86 -14.26
CA ASP A 36 -10.81 -14.73 -14.61
C ASP A 36 -10.28 -15.94 -15.40
N LYS A 37 -11.15 -16.78 -15.95
CA LYS A 37 -10.77 -17.97 -16.74
C LYS A 37 -9.74 -17.65 -17.83
N ASP A 38 -9.90 -16.50 -18.47
CA ASP A 38 -9.02 -16.05 -19.55
C ASP A 38 -7.94 -15.06 -19.08
N ALA A 39 -7.83 -14.80 -17.78
CA ALA A 39 -6.85 -13.88 -17.25
C ALA A 39 -5.41 -14.36 -17.45
N LEU A 40 -4.49 -13.41 -17.64
CA LEU A 40 -3.11 -13.71 -18.00
C LEU A 40 -2.40 -14.56 -16.96
N HIS A 41 -2.64 -14.34 -15.65
CA HIS A 41 -2.02 -15.13 -14.59
C HIS A 41 -2.42 -16.62 -14.66
N ALA A 42 -3.68 -16.93 -15.01
CA ALA A 42 -4.14 -18.29 -15.19
C ALA A 42 -3.49 -18.97 -16.41
N LYS A 43 -3.16 -18.20 -17.46
CA LYS A 43 -2.48 -18.69 -18.66
C LYS A 43 -0.97 -18.86 -18.51
N LEU A 44 -0.35 -18.08 -17.61
CA LEU A 44 1.11 -18.08 -17.42
C LEU A 44 1.59 -19.10 -16.40
N ALA A 45 0.81 -19.42 -15.38
CA ALA A 45 1.20 -20.40 -14.37
C ALA A 45 1.39 -21.82 -14.97
N ASP A 46 2.18 -22.64 -14.30
CA ASP A 46 2.39 -24.04 -14.74
C ASP A 46 1.12 -24.87 -14.56
N GLU A 47 0.34 -24.57 -13.51
CA GLU A 47 -1.01 -25.11 -13.27
C GLU A 47 -1.98 -23.97 -12.94
N ALA A 48 -3.28 -24.16 -13.26
CA ALA A 48 -4.31 -23.20 -12.92
C ALA A 48 -5.57 -23.92 -12.42
N ILE A 49 -6.11 -23.47 -11.28
CA ILE A 49 -7.26 -24.10 -10.60
C ILE A 49 -8.38 -23.08 -10.44
N CYS A 50 -9.57 -23.41 -10.96
CA CYS A 50 -10.78 -22.62 -10.72
C CYS A 50 -11.23 -22.79 -9.27
N ILE A 51 -11.36 -21.67 -8.54
CA ILE A 51 -11.75 -21.68 -7.13
C ILE A 51 -13.19 -21.19 -6.90
N GLY A 52 -13.98 -21.02 -7.94
CA GLY A 52 -15.40 -20.69 -7.82
C GLY A 52 -15.89 -19.56 -8.70
N PRO A 53 -17.11 -19.05 -8.45
CA PRO A 53 -17.73 -18.00 -9.25
C PRO A 53 -17.03 -16.65 -9.11
N ALA A 54 -17.48 -15.65 -9.88
CA ALA A 54 -16.91 -14.32 -9.91
C ALA A 54 -16.87 -13.59 -8.54
N LYS A 55 -17.84 -13.87 -7.67
CA LYS A 55 -17.97 -13.20 -6.37
C LYS A 55 -16.78 -13.49 -5.46
N LEU A 56 -16.12 -12.45 -4.94
CA LEU A 56 -14.91 -12.57 -4.13
C LEU A 56 -15.06 -13.50 -2.92
N SER A 57 -16.18 -13.38 -2.17
CA SER A 57 -16.44 -14.21 -0.99
C SER A 57 -16.62 -15.70 -1.30
N GLU A 58 -16.86 -16.03 -2.56
CA GLU A 58 -17.07 -17.41 -3.03
C GLU A 58 -15.88 -17.93 -3.88
N SER A 59 -14.82 -17.13 -3.99
CA SER A 59 -13.60 -17.46 -4.74
C SER A 59 -12.35 -16.99 -3.99
N TYR A 60 -11.78 -15.83 -4.35
CA TYR A 60 -10.50 -15.32 -3.83
C TYR A 60 -10.47 -15.03 -2.31
N LEU A 61 -11.62 -14.86 -1.66
CA LEU A 61 -11.73 -14.71 -0.20
C LEU A 61 -12.16 -16.00 0.51
N SER A 62 -12.37 -17.09 -0.21
CA SER A 62 -12.66 -18.41 0.38
C SER A 62 -11.36 -19.09 0.76
N MET A 63 -11.01 -19.01 2.04
CA MET A 63 -9.81 -19.64 2.60
C MET A 63 -9.80 -21.15 2.34
N GLU A 64 -10.93 -21.81 2.51
CA GLU A 64 -11.07 -23.28 2.34
C GLU A 64 -10.78 -23.70 0.90
N ARG A 65 -11.25 -22.95 -0.09
CA ARG A 65 -11.03 -23.26 -1.50
C ARG A 65 -9.57 -23.08 -1.90
N ILE A 66 -8.91 -22.03 -1.37
CA ILE A 66 -7.49 -21.77 -1.62
C ILE A 66 -6.63 -22.85 -0.97
N ILE A 67 -6.90 -23.22 0.28
CA ILE A 67 -6.20 -24.32 0.97
C ILE A 67 -6.41 -25.64 0.23
N SER A 68 -7.65 -25.95 -0.19
CA SER A 68 -7.95 -27.16 -0.96
C SER A 68 -7.17 -27.18 -2.28
N ALA A 69 -7.12 -26.07 -3.01
CA ALA A 69 -6.34 -25.94 -4.24
C ALA A 69 -4.84 -26.16 -3.98
N THR A 70 -4.32 -25.66 -2.86
CA THR A 70 -2.92 -25.82 -2.46
C THR A 70 -2.59 -27.29 -2.20
N ILE A 71 -3.46 -27.99 -1.45
CA ILE A 71 -3.28 -29.41 -1.13
C ILE A 71 -3.35 -30.29 -2.39
N VAL A 72 -4.36 -30.06 -3.22
CA VAL A 72 -4.58 -30.86 -4.45
C VAL A 72 -3.44 -30.70 -5.46
N SER A 73 -2.91 -29.47 -5.60
CA SER A 73 -1.78 -29.18 -6.49
C SER A 73 -0.44 -29.64 -5.94
N GLY A 74 -0.35 -29.97 -4.66
CA GLY A 74 0.90 -30.29 -3.97
C GLY A 74 1.82 -29.07 -3.81
N ALA A 75 1.28 -27.83 -3.83
CA ALA A 75 2.07 -26.63 -3.54
C ALA A 75 2.48 -26.61 -2.06
N GLU A 76 3.73 -26.23 -1.81
CA GLU A 76 4.34 -26.22 -0.47
C GLU A 76 4.14 -24.87 0.23
N ALA A 77 3.90 -23.81 -0.55
CA ALA A 77 3.75 -22.45 -0.06
C ALA A 77 2.65 -21.68 -0.81
N ILE A 78 2.12 -20.65 -0.12
CA ILE A 78 1.16 -19.71 -0.68
C ILE A 78 1.78 -18.31 -0.67
N HIS A 79 1.76 -17.64 -1.84
CA HIS A 79 2.06 -16.21 -1.92
C HIS A 79 0.76 -15.43 -2.05
N PRO A 80 0.38 -14.62 -1.04
CA PRO A 80 -0.89 -13.92 -1.03
C PRO A 80 -0.89 -12.61 -1.87
N GLY A 81 0.27 -12.11 -2.28
CA GLY A 81 0.42 -10.81 -2.92
C GLY A 81 0.02 -9.65 -2.00
N PHE A 82 -0.84 -8.75 -2.49
CA PHE A 82 -1.45 -7.67 -1.72
C PHE A 82 -2.98 -7.70 -1.84
N GLY A 83 -3.69 -7.03 -0.90
CA GLY A 83 -5.15 -7.08 -0.82
C GLY A 83 -5.67 -8.50 -0.54
N LEU A 84 -6.93 -8.77 -0.81
CA LEU A 84 -7.57 -10.07 -0.61
C LEU A 84 -7.28 -10.67 0.79
N LEU A 85 -6.58 -11.80 0.84
CA LEU A 85 -6.24 -12.50 2.10
C LEU A 85 -4.83 -12.19 2.62
N SER A 86 -4.08 -11.28 2.01
CA SER A 86 -2.68 -11.02 2.36
C SER A 86 -2.45 -10.52 3.79
N GLU A 87 -3.42 -9.82 4.37
CA GLU A 87 -3.39 -9.33 5.75
C GLU A 87 -4.43 -10.02 6.65
N ASN A 88 -4.90 -11.19 6.22
CA ASN A 88 -5.86 -11.97 7.01
C ASN A 88 -5.14 -12.94 7.94
N SER A 89 -5.12 -12.63 9.25
CA SER A 89 -4.44 -13.45 10.25
C SER A 89 -5.03 -14.86 10.39
N ARG A 90 -6.34 -15.02 10.17
CA ARG A 90 -7.00 -16.34 10.21
C ARG A 90 -6.54 -17.21 9.04
N PHE A 91 -6.33 -16.61 7.86
CA PHE A 91 -5.81 -17.33 6.70
C PHE A 91 -4.36 -17.76 6.91
N ALA A 92 -3.51 -16.85 7.40
CA ALA A 92 -2.12 -17.18 7.75
C ALA A 92 -2.08 -18.32 8.79
N LYS A 93 -2.95 -18.26 9.82
CA LYS A 93 -3.07 -19.31 10.82
C LYS A 93 -3.51 -20.64 10.24
N LEU A 94 -4.48 -20.63 9.33
CA LEU A 94 -4.95 -21.84 8.64
C LEU A 94 -3.85 -22.47 7.78
N CYS A 95 -3.02 -21.66 7.12
CA CYS A 95 -1.83 -22.15 6.41
C CYS A 95 -0.88 -22.88 7.37
N GLU A 96 -0.55 -22.28 8.52
CA GLU A 96 0.31 -22.88 9.55
C GLU A 96 -0.26 -24.24 10.02
N GLU A 97 -1.56 -24.32 10.33
CA GLU A 97 -2.25 -25.52 10.78
C GLU A 97 -2.27 -26.64 9.72
N CYS A 98 -2.27 -26.26 8.44
CA CYS A 98 -2.18 -27.19 7.31
C CYS A 98 -0.75 -27.53 6.89
N ASN A 99 0.28 -27.06 7.61
CA ASN A 99 1.71 -27.19 7.25
C ASN A 99 2.04 -26.60 5.87
N ILE A 100 1.36 -25.52 5.47
CA ILE A 100 1.60 -24.76 4.26
C ILE A 100 2.38 -23.49 4.64
N ILE A 101 3.47 -23.21 3.95
CA ILE A 101 4.27 -22.00 4.18
C ILE A 101 3.49 -20.78 3.66
N PHE A 102 3.11 -19.87 4.55
CA PHE A 102 2.58 -18.56 4.19
C PHE A 102 3.74 -17.61 3.89
N ILE A 103 3.85 -17.10 2.65
CA ILE A 103 4.91 -16.16 2.27
C ILE A 103 4.52 -14.76 2.75
N GLY A 104 4.90 -14.46 3.98
CA GLY A 104 4.54 -13.26 4.73
C GLY A 104 4.92 -13.41 6.20
N PRO A 105 4.47 -12.50 7.08
CA PRO A 105 4.65 -12.62 8.52
C PRO A 105 3.72 -13.69 9.11
N ASP A 106 3.98 -14.10 10.36
CA ASP A 106 3.11 -15.04 11.06
C ASP A 106 1.77 -14.41 11.47
N SER A 107 0.80 -15.27 11.78
CA SER A 107 -0.58 -14.88 12.09
C SER A 107 -0.70 -13.96 13.31
N ASN A 108 0.18 -14.09 14.32
CA ASN A 108 0.14 -13.26 15.53
C ASN A 108 0.62 -11.84 15.22
N VAL A 109 1.65 -11.70 14.38
CA VAL A 109 2.15 -10.39 13.93
C VAL A 109 1.10 -9.66 13.11
N ILE A 110 0.42 -10.36 12.18
CA ILE A 110 -0.69 -9.78 11.41
C ILE A 110 -1.81 -9.31 12.36
N THR A 111 -2.20 -10.12 13.33
CA THR A 111 -3.23 -9.76 14.32
C THR A 111 -2.83 -8.54 15.12
N LYS A 112 -1.60 -8.52 15.66
CA LYS A 112 -1.08 -7.45 16.52
C LYS A 112 -1.01 -6.12 15.78
N LEU A 113 -0.55 -6.12 14.52
CA LEU A 113 -0.39 -4.91 13.72
C LEU A 113 -1.70 -4.47 13.04
N GLY A 114 -2.66 -5.38 12.86
CA GLY A 114 -4.01 -5.07 12.39
C GLY A 114 -4.88 -4.39 13.45
N ASP A 115 -4.56 -4.56 14.74
CA ASP A 115 -5.20 -3.82 15.83
C ASP A 115 -4.49 -2.47 16.02
N LYS A 116 -5.21 -1.37 15.71
CA LYS A 116 -4.64 -0.01 15.75
C LYS A 116 -4.11 0.40 17.12
N GLN A 117 -4.79 -0.03 18.19
CA GLN A 117 -4.36 0.29 19.56
C GLN A 117 -3.10 -0.50 19.92
N ALA A 118 -3.09 -1.81 19.69
CA ALA A 118 -1.94 -2.68 19.97
C ALA A 118 -0.71 -2.27 19.14
N ALA A 119 -0.91 -1.91 17.87
CA ALA A 119 0.13 -1.36 17.01
C ALA A 119 0.72 -0.06 17.59
N ARG A 120 -0.16 0.91 17.96
CA ARG A 120 0.24 2.19 18.55
C ARG A 120 1.02 2.00 19.86
N GLU A 121 0.54 1.16 20.78
CA GLU A 121 1.23 0.86 22.04
C GLU A 121 2.61 0.22 21.81
N THR A 122 2.69 -0.69 20.83
CA THR A 122 3.97 -1.29 20.41
C THR A 122 4.95 -0.22 19.92
N MET A 123 4.49 0.72 19.09
CA MET A 123 5.31 1.79 18.55
C MET A 123 5.78 2.76 19.63
N ILE A 124 4.90 3.18 20.54
CA ILE A 124 5.26 4.03 21.68
C ILE A 124 6.35 3.36 22.54
N SER A 125 6.16 2.08 22.87
CA SER A 125 7.12 1.31 23.68
C SER A 125 8.50 1.18 23.00
N ALA A 126 8.53 1.24 21.67
CA ALA A 126 9.76 1.18 20.87
C ALA A 126 10.40 2.57 20.63
N GLY A 127 9.81 3.65 21.16
CA GLY A 127 10.26 5.01 20.91
C GLY A 127 10.07 5.46 19.44
N VAL A 128 9.07 4.89 18.76
CA VAL A 128 8.65 5.32 17.43
C VAL A 128 7.67 6.49 17.60
N PRO A 129 7.89 7.62 16.93
CA PRO A 129 6.97 8.75 17.01
C PRO A 129 5.58 8.35 16.51
N VAL A 130 4.55 8.61 17.30
CA VAL A 130 3.14 8.45 16.93
C VAL A 130 2.47 9.81 16.99
N ILE A 131 1.36 9.99 16.27
CA ILE A 131 0.62 11.25 16.29
C ILE A 131 0.30 11.58 17.76
N PRO A 132 0.72 12.77 18.29
CA PRO A 132 0.41 13.17 19.64
C PRO A 132 -1.10 13.18 19.88
N GLY A 133 -1.55 12.63 20.96
CA GLY A 133 -2.98 12.56 21.29
C GLY A 133 -3.20 12.39 22.77
N GLY A 134 -4.46 12.51 23.19
CA GLY A 134 -4.86 12.19 24.56
C GLY A 134 -4.56 10.75 24.91
N ASP A 135 -4.39 10.49 26.17
CA ASP A 135 -4.15 9.15 26.73
C ASP A 135 -5.43 8.42 27.14
N HIS A 136 -6.57 9.11 27.06
CA HIS A 136 -7.89 8.59 27.42
C HIS A 136 -9.00 9.21 26.56
N ALA A 137 -10.17 8.59 26.61
CA ALA A 137 -11.39 9.15 26.03
C ALA A 137 -11.95 10.25 26.91
N VAL A 138 -12.34 11.38 26.34
CA VAL A 138 -12.88 12.54 27.04
C VAL A 138 -14.39 12.66 26.82
N TYR A 139 -15.11 13.00 27.87
CA TYR A 139 -16.58 13.16 27.86
C TYR A 139 -17.02 14.58 28.19
N ASP A 140 -16.22 15.34 28.93
CA ASP A 140 -16.54 16.70 29.32
C ASP A 140 -15.61 17.72 28.66
N GLU A 141 -16.14 18.94 28.49
CA GLU A 141 -15.44 20.02 27.78
C GLU A 141 -14.16 20.48 28.51
N LYS A 142 -14.13 20.43 29.84
CA LYS A 142 -12.98 20.92 30.62
C LYS A 142 -11.79 20.00 30.44
N ASP A 143 -11.98 18.67 30.59
CA ASP A 143 -10.97 17.65 30.38
C ASP A 143 -10.50 17.66 28.92
N ALA A 144 -11.45 17.80 27.98
CA ALA A 144 -11.17 17.91 26.55
C ALA A 144 -10.27 19.13 26.22
N LYS A 145 -10.53 20.29 26.82
CA LYS A 145 -9.68 21.49 26.66
C LYS A 145 -8.28 21.30 27.21
N GLU A 146 -8.16 20.71 28.41
CA GLU A 146 -6.85 20.43 29.02
C GLU A 146 -6.05 19.46 28.14
N THR A 147 -6.70 18.42 27.60
CA THR A 147 -6.11 17.48 26.67
C THR A 147 -5.67 18.17 25.37
N ALA A 148 -6.52 18.98 24.75
CA ALA A 148 -6.19 19.72 23.53
C ALA A 148 -5.00 20.67 23.74
N LYS A 149 -4.90 21.34 24.90
CA LYS A 149 -3.75 22.17 25.24
C LYS A 149 -2.45 21.39 25.40
N LYS A 150 -2.52 20.19 25.98
CA LYS A 150 -1.35 19.28 26.09
C LYS A 150 -0.89 18.74 24.74
N VAL A 151 -1.84 18.39 23.88
CA VAL A 151 -1.58 17.88 22.52
C VAL A 151 -0.99 18.96 21.62
N GLY A 152 -1.46 20.21 21.79
CA GLY A 152 -1.06 21.36 20.97
C GLY A 152 -1.92 21.52 19.71
N TYR A 153 -2.41 22.76 19.51
CA TYR A 153 -3.20 23.10 18.33
C TYR A 153 -2.33 23.18 17.05
N PRO A 154 -2.91 22.87 15.89
CA PRO A 154 -4.27 22.43 15.63
C PRO A 154 -4.55 21.01 16.10
N VAL A 155 -5.80 20.72 16.49
CA VAL A 155 -6.21 19.39 16.94
C VAL A 155 -7.36 18.83 16.12
N MET A 156 -7.42 17.50 16.07
CA MET A 156 -8.54 16.71 15.57
C MET A 156 -9.34 16.16 16.75
N ILE A 157 -10.63 16.37 16.74
CA ILE A 157 -11.61 15.81 17.65
C ILE A 157 -12.27 14.63 16.94
N LYS A 158 -12.25 13.44 17.54
CA LYS A 158 -12.80 12.21 16.93
C LYS A 158 -13.72 11.49 17.90
N ALA A 159 -14.84 10.96 17.42
CA ALA A 159 -15.63 9.99 18.19
C ALA A 159 -14.84 8.68 18.38
N VAL A 160 -14.81 8.13 19.61
CA VAL A 160 -14.12 6.87 19.92
C VAL A 160 -14.69 5.71 19.11
N LEU A 161 -16.02 5.63 18.99
CA LEU A 161 -16.72 4.62 18.19
C LEU A 161 -16.98 5.08 16.75
N GLY A 162 -16.30 6.14 16.27
CA GLY A 162 -16.54 6.79 15.00
C GLY A 162 -16.01 6.04 13.78
N GLY A 163 -16.66 6.29 12.63
CA GLY A 163 -16.25 5.81 11.30
C GLY A 163 -16.88 6.64 10.18
N GLY A 164 -16.29 6.62 9.00
CA GLY A 164 -16.84 7.32 7.82
C GLY A 164 -16.88 8.85 7.91
N GLY A 165 -16.02 9.45 8.75
CA GLY A 165 -15.92 10.93 8.90
C GLY A 165 -16.98 11.57 9.81
N LYS A 166 -17.93 10.80 10.36
CA LYS A 166 -18.91 11.31 11.33
C LYS A 166 -18.30 11.42 12.72
N GLY A 167 -18.69 12.47 13.47
CA GLY A 167 -18.12 12.76 14.78
C GLY A 167 -16.66 13.18 14.72
N MET A 168 -16.21 13.76 13.61
CA MET A 168 -14.86 14.29 13.44
C MET A 168 -14.90 15.78 13.13
N ARG A 169 -14.09 16.57 13.86
CA ARG A 169 -13.95 18.01 13.64
C ARG A 169 -12.51 18.43 13.92
N THR A 170 -12.01 19.39 13.17
CA THR A 170 -10.73 20.05 13.44
C THR A 170 -10.95 21.32 14.24
N ALA A 171 -9.93 21.73 14.98
CA ALA A 171 -9.90 23.03 15.64
C ALA A 171 -8.47 23.59 15.61
N LYS A 172 -8.32 24.80 15.11
CA LYS A 172 -7.01 25.46 15.00
C LYS A 172 -6.60 26.21 16.28
N ASP A 173 -7.57 26.50 17.16
CA ASP A 173 -7.38 27.20 18.43
C ASP A 173 -8.45 26.78 19.45
N GLU A 174 -8.37 27.33 20.67
CA GLU A 174 -9.28 27.00 21.77
C GLU A 174 -10.74 27.45 21.51
N GLU A 175 -10.93 28.55 20.77
CA GLU A 175 -12.27 29.08 20.48
C GLU A 175 -13.02 28.14 19.51
N GLU A 176 -12.36 27.75 18.42
CA GLU A 176 -12.90 26.75 17.50
C GLU A 176 -13.09 25.40 18.19
N PHE A 177 -12.20 25.01 19.09
CA PHE A 177 -12.27 23.74 19.80
C PHE A 177 -13.57 23.59 20.59
N VAL A 178 -13.93 24.60 21.41
CA VAL A 178 -15.14 24.55 22.23
C VAL A 178 -16.39 24.34 21.38
N LYS A 179 -16.50 25.10 20.31
CA LYS A 179 -17.63 25.02 19.37
C LYS A 179 -17.68 23.65 18.70
N ASN A 180 -16.55 23.19 18.18
CA ASN A 180 -16.49 21.98 17.38
C ASN A 180 -16.56 20.71 18.22
N PHE A 181 -16.09 20.75 19.47
CA PHE A 181 -16.22 19.64 20.43
C PHE A 181 -17.69 19.32 20.72
N ALA A 182 -18.48 20.33 21.08
CA ALA A 182 -19.91 20.15 21.38
C ALA A 182 -20.68 19.57 20.16
N ILE A 183 -20.36 20.06 18.94
CA ILE A 183 -21.00 19.58 17.71
C ILE A 183 -20.60 18.13 17.44
N ALA A 184 -19.30 17.80 17.51
CA ALA A 184 -18.80 16.45 17.26
C ALA A 184 -19.35 15.44 18.26
N GLN A 185 -19.47 15.83 19.53
CA GLN A 185 -20.01 14.99 20.60
C GLN A 185 -21.50 14.69 20.39
N ALA A 186 -22.29 15.71 20.03
CA ALA A 186 -23.72 15.53 19.71
C ALA A 186 -23.93 14.61 18.50
N GLU A 187 -23.11 14.77 17.46
CA GLU A 187 -23.13 13.93 16.26
C GLU A 187 -22.72 12.47 16.59
N ALA A 188 -21.69 12.29 17.42
CA ALA A 188 -21.26 10.98 17.88
C ALA A 188 -22.36 10.25 18.66
N LYS A 189 -22.99 10.93 19.61
CA LYS A 189 -24.10 10.39 20.39
C LYS A 189 -25.27 9.97 19.54
N GLN A 190 -25.63 10.78 18.55
CA GLN A 190 -26.73 10.49 17.63
C GLN A 190 -26.40 9.32 16.70
N SER A 191 -25.16 9.24 16.20
CA SER A 191 -24.78 8.26 15.17
C SER A 191 -24.33 6.92 15.73
N PHE A 192 -23.71 6.92 16.92
CA PHE A 192 -23.05 5.74 17.50
C PHE A 192 -23.56 5.36 18.90
N GLY A 193 -24.41 6.21 19.51
CA GLY A 193 -24.96 5.99 20.84
C GLY A 193 -24.01 6.32 22.01
N ASP A 194 -22.78 6.72 21.72
CA ASP A 194 -21.73 7.12 22.66
C ASP A 194 -21.18 8.50 22.30
N ASP A 195 -20.91 9.32 23.31
CA ASP A 195 -20.38 10.68 23.19
C ASP A 195 -18.91 10.79 23.64
N ALA A 196 -18.24 9.66 23.81
CA ALA A 196 -16.81 9.60 24.06
C ALA A 196 -16.02 10.17 22.89
N MET A 197 -15.14 11.12 23.16
CA MET A 197 -14.30 11.76 22.15
C MET A 197 -12.82 11.49 22.41
N TYR A 198 -12.04 11.43 21.35
CA TYR A 198 -10.59 11.36 21.37
C TYR A 198 -10.02 12.62 20.72
N ILE A 199 -8.93 13.15 21.27
CA ILE A 199 -8.29 14.36 20.79
C ILE A 199 -6.87 14.02 20.38
N GLU A 200 -6.49 14.41 19.16
CA GLU A 200 -5.13 14.22 18.65
C GLU A 200 -4.66 15.46 17.90
N HIS A 201 -3.36 15.55 17.70
CA HIS A 201 -2.76 16.58 16.86
C HIS A 201 -3.29 16.49 15.43
N PHE A 202 -3.70 17.61 14.86
CA PHE A 202 -4.12 17.68 13.46
C PHE A 202 -2.93 18.01 12.58
N ILE A 203 -2.48 17.04 11.79
CA ILE A 203 -1.38 17.21 10.87
C ILE A 203 -1.90 17.92 9.62
N THR A 204 -1.36 19.10 9.35
CA THR A 204 -1.79 19.94 8.23
C THR A 204 -0.98 19.60 6.98
N ARG A 205 -1.66 19.20 5.91
CA ARG A 205 -1.06 18.92 4.60
C ARG A 205 0.21 18.06 4.68
N PRO A 206 0.16 16.89 5.34
CA PRO A 206 1.33 16.05 5.46
C PRO A 206 1.68 15.40 4.13
N ARG A 207 2.93 14.91 4.04
CA ARG A 207 3.29 13.91 3.04
C ARG A 207 3.08 12.52 3.59
N HIS A 208 2.71 11.61 2.71
CA HIS A 208 2.67 10.18 2.98
C HIS A 208 3.99 9.56 2.56
N ILE A 209 4.85 9.30 3.54
CA ILE A 209 6.18 8.71 3.33
C ILE A 209 6.20 7.32 3.93
N GLU A 210 6.67 6.34 3.18
CA GLU A 210 6.69 4.96 3.63
C GLU A 210 8.05 4.31 3.41
N PHE A 211 8.46 3.44 4.34
CA PHE A 211 9.75 2.74 4.28
C PHE A 211 9.55 1.26 4.04
N GLN A 212 10.18 0.75 2.96
CA GLN A 212 10.20 -0.67 2.68
C GLN A 212 11.10 -1.40 3.68
N ILE A 213 10.56 -2.41 4.34
CA ILE A 213 11.26 -3.29 5.27
C ILE A 213 11.46 -4.66 4.64
N LEU A 214 12.62 -5.25 4.92
CA LEU A 214 12.88 -6.69 4.81
C LEU A 214 13.40 -7.20 6.15
N ALA A 215 12.84 -8.31 6.62
CA ALA A 215 13.22 -8.93 7.88
C ALA A 215 13.26 -10.46 7.75
N ASP A 216 14.30 -11.11 8.30
CA ASP A 216 14.39 -12.56 8.33
C ASP A 216 14.05 -13.14 9.72
N SER A 217 13.89 -14.45 9.79
CA SER A 217 13.61 -15.16 11.05
C SER A 217 14.80 -15.24 12.01
N TYR A 218 15.95 -14.69 11.65
CA TYR A 218 17.17 -14.65 12.44
C TYR A 218 17.39 -13.31 13.16
N GLY A 219 16.41 -12.39 13.05
CA GLY A 219 16.45 -11.08 13.70
C GLY A 219 17.15 -9.99 12.88
N ASN A 220 17.57 -10.28 11.65
CA ASN A 220 18.07 -9.23 10.76
C ASN A 220 16.90 -8.44 10.18
N VAL A 221 16.96 -7.11 10.28
CA VAL A 221 15.96 -6.20 9.75
C VAL A 221 16.67 -5.04 9.07
N ILE A 222 16.34 -4.78 7.83
CA ILE A 222 16.85 -3.66 7.03
C ILE A 222 15.71 -2.86 6.40
N HIS A 223 15.97 -1.59 6.07
CA HIS A 223 15.11 -0.80 5.22
C HIS A 223 15.73 -0.59 3.84
N LEU A 224 14.91 -0.49 2.82
CA LEU A 224 15.33 -0.29 1.42
C LEU A 224 15.09 1.14 0.91
N GLY A 225 15.04 2.11 1.82
CA GLY A 225 14.66 3.49 1.51
C GLY A 225 13.17 3.70 1.51
N GLU A 226 12.81 4.93 1.17
CA GLU A 226 11.42 5.39 1.19
C GLU A 226 10.81 5.51 -0.19
N ARG A 227 9.46 5.53 -0.17
CA ARG A 227 8.59 5.97 -1.26
C ARG A 227 7.77 7.16 -0.78
N ASP A 228 7.52 8.11 -1.67
CA ASP A 228 6.57 9.22 -1.46
C ASP A 228 5.27 8.86 -2.18
N CYS A 229 4.22 8.66 -1.40
CA CYS A 229 2.89 8.23 -1.85
C CYS A 229 1.83 9.32 -1.59
N SER A 230 2.25 10.58 -1.59
CA SER A 230 1.38 11.71 -1.24
C SER A 230 0.30 11.97 -2.29
N ILE A 231 0.51 11.62 -3.56
CA ILE A 231 -0.49 11.83 -4.59
C ILE A 231 -1.52 10.70 -4.54
N GLN A 232 -2.65 11.02 -3.92
CA GLN A 232 -3.73 10.08 -3.69
C GLN A 232 -5.10 10.74 -3.82
N ARG A 233 -6.10 9.96 -4.21
CA ARG A 233 -7.50 10.36 -4.26
C ARG A 233 -8.32 9.41 -3.38
N ASN A 234 -9.11 9.96 -2.46
CA ASN A 234 -9.89 9.14 -1.51
C ASN A 234 -9.03 8.06 -0.81
N HIS A 235 -7.81 8.42 -0.39
CA HIS A 235 -6.81 7.52 0.21
C HIS A 235 -6.30 6.39 -0.71
N GLN A 236 -6.57 6.46 -2.01
CA GLN A 236 -5.99 5.57 -3.01
C GLN A 236 -4.81 6.26 -3.71
N LYS A 237 -3.63 5.68 -3.57
CA LYS A 237 -2.39 6.16 -4.20
C LYS A 237 -2.54 6.11 -5.72
N MET A 238 -2.07 7.14 -6.41
CA MET A 238 -2.18 7.27 -7.88
C MET A 238 -0.82 7.39 -8.57
N ILE A 239 0.08 8.18 -7.97
CA ILE A 239 1.45 8.38 -8.41
C ILE A 239 2.35 8.23 -7.20
N GLU A 240 3.38 7.42 -7.34
CA GLU A 240 4.38 7.18 -6.32
C GLU A 240 5.78 7.48 -6.86
N GLU A 241 6.66 8.04 -6.03
CA GLU A 241 8.05 8.29 -6.40
C GLU A 241 9.03 7.79 -5.33
N ALA A 242 10.22 7.39 -5.76
CA ALA A 242 11.32 6.97 -4.89
C ALA A 242 12.67 7.41 -5.48
N PRO A 243 13.56 7.99 -4.64
CA PRO A 243 13.32 8.45 -3.27
C PRO A 243 12.45 9.72 -3.22
N SER A 244 11.91 10.07 -2.04
CA SER A 244 11.15 11.32 -1.86
C SER A 244 12.03 12.55 -2.05
N ALA A 245 11.51 13.54 -2.77
CA ALA A 245 12.16 14.84 -2.92
C ALA A 245 12.14 15.68 -1.63
N ALA A 246 11.30 15.31 -0.65
CA ALA A 246 11.16 16.02 0.61
C ALA A 246 12.19 15.64 1.67
N LEU A 247 12.87 14.50 1.53
CA LEU A 247 13.78 13.99 2.56
C LEU A 247 15.23 14.39 2.30
N SER A 248 15.83 15.11 3.28
CA SER A 248 17.29 15.21 3.34
C SER A 248 17.92 13.86 3.65
N PRO A 249 19.21 13.67 3.37
CA PRO A 249 19.92 12.43 3.75
C PRO A 249 19.79 12.09 5.24
N GLU A 250 19.86 13.11 6.11
CA GLU A 250 19.77 12.96 7.57
C GLU A 250 18.37 12.56 8.02
N LEU A 251 17.34 13.18 7.43
CA LEU A 251 15.95 12.84 7.72
C LEU A 251 15.63 11.42 7.22
N ARG A 252 16.08 11.06 6.03
CA ARG A 252 15.95 9.70 5.48
C ARG A 252 16.56 8.66 6.40
N GLN A 253 17.79 8.91 6.90
CA GLN A 253 18.45 8.00 7.82
C GLN A 253 17.63 7.87 9.11
N ARG A 254 17.24 8.98 9.74
CA ARG A 254 16.45 8.99 10.98
C ARG A 254 15.14 8.25 10.85
N MET A 255 14.40 8.46 9.75
CA MET A 255 13.15 7.77 9.48
C MET A 255 13.36 6.28 9.20
N GLY A 256 14.38 5.93 8.41
CA GLY A 256 14.73 4.55 8.10
C GLY A 256 15.12 3.74 9.34
N GLU A 257 15.95 4.31 10.22
CA GLU A 257 16.30 3.69 11.51
C GLU A 257 15.05 3.52 12.40
N THR A 258 14.13 4.49 12.35
CA THR A 258 12.87 4.41 13.08
C THR A 258 11.98 3.30 12.53
N ALA A 259 11.90 3.14 11.20
CA ALA A 259 11.17 2.06 10.57
C ALA A 259 11.74 0.68 10.92
N VAL A 260 13.07 0.54 10.98
CA VAL A 260 13.74 -0.70 11.45
C VAL A 260 13.40 -0.99 12.92
N ARG A 261 13.40 0.03 13.80
CA ARG A 261 13.01 -0.15 15.21
C ARG A 261 11.56 -0.61 15.33
N ALA A 262 10.65 0.00 14.55
CA ALA A 262 9.23 -0.36 14.51
C ALA A 262 9.04 -1.84 14.12
N ALA A 263 9.67 -2.28 13.04
CA ALA A 263 9.59 -3.65 12.56
C ALA A 263 10.17 -4.66 13.57
N LYS A 264 11.30 -4.34 14.20
CA LYS A 264 11.91 -5.17 15.27
C LYS A 264 10.98 -5.30 16.48
N ALA A 265 10.37 -4.21 16.93
CA ALA A 265 9.44 -4.21 18.07
C ALA A 265 8.17 -5.01 17.81
N ALA A 266 7.74 -5.03 16.54
CA ALA A 266 6.62 -5.86 16.09
C ALA A 266 6.98 -7.35 15.99
N GLY A 267 8.26 -7.72 15.99
CA GLY A 267 8.73 -9.06 15.68
C GLY A 267 8.49 -9.45 14.23
N TYR A 268 8.58 -8.47 13.32
CA TYR A 268 8.22 -8.63 11.92
C TYR A 268 9.20 -9.54 11.17
N VAL A 269 8.67 -10.38 10.28
CA VAL A 269 9.43 -11.22 9.34
C VAL A 269 8.81 -11.09 7.96
N ASN A 270 9.60 -11.14 6.91
CA ASN A 270 9.30 -11.00 5.50
C ASN A 270 9.31 -9.53 5.03
N ALA A 271 8.72 -9.23 3.87
CA ALA A 271 8.61 -7.87 3.35
C ALA A 271 7.38 -7.17 3.94
N GLY A 272 7.57 -5.94 4.41
CA GLY A 272 6.51 -5.09 4.93
C GLY A 272 6.86 -3.62 4.75
N THR A 273 5.93 -2.74 5.06
CA THR A 273 6.11 -1.31 4.88
C THR A 273 5.64 -0.55 6.11
N ILE A 274 6.48 0.35 6.61
CA ILE A 274 6.11 1.29 7.68
C ILE A 274 5.72 2.61 7.03
N GLU A 275 4.49 3.03 7.26
CA GLU A 275 3.93 4.29 6.75
C GLU A 275 4.00 5.39 7.80
N PHE A 276 4.42 6.58 7.36
CA PHE A 276 4.53 7.79 8.18
C PHE A 276 3.81 8.96 7.53
N LEU A 277 3.27 9.84 8.36
CA LEU A 277 2.91 11.20 7.97
C LEU A 277 4.07 12.12 8.29
N LEU A 278 4.54 12.87 7.30
CA LEU A 278 5.64 13.81 7.41
C LEU A 278 5.12 15.23 7.31
N GLU A 279 5.40 16.07 8.30
CA GLU A 279 5.10 17.51 8.33
C GLU A 279 6.20 18.33 7.64
N GLN A 280 5.88 19.60 7.35
CA GLN A 280 6.80 20.51 6.65
C GLN A 280 8.04 20.86 7.47
N ASP A 281 7.97 20.79 8.79
CA ASP A 281 9.09 21.05 9.70
C ASP A 281 10.04 19.86 9.87
N GLY A 282 9.73 18.72 9.23
CA GLY A 282 10.48 17.48 9.33
C GLY A 282 10.10 16.58 10.51
N SER A 283 9.03 16.92 11.23
CA SER A 283 8.38 16.01 12.19
C SER A 283 7.66 14.92 11.45
N PHE A 284 7.72 13.68 11.94
CA PHE A 284 7.05 12.55 11.32
C PHE A 284 6.45 11.62 12.35
N TYR A 285 5.35 10.98 11.97
CA TYR A 285 4.56 10.15 12.87
C TYR A 285 4.16 8.86 12.19
N PHE A 286 4.28 7.75 12.92
CA PHE A 286 3.80 6.45 12.49
C PHE A 286 2.30 6.49 12.23
N MET A 287 1.89 6.00 11.08
CA MET A 287 0.50 5.83 10.68
C MET A 287 0.06 4.38 10.81
N GLU A 288 0.72 3.48 10.08
CA GLU A 288 0.43 2.05 10.12
C GLU A 288 1.61 1.22 9.59
N MET A 289 1.53 -0.10 9.73
CA MET A 289 2.40 -1.04 9.08
C MET A 289 1.60 -1.98 8.19
N ASN A 290 1.91 -1.98 6.89
CA ASN A 290 1.37 -2.96 5.97
C ASN A 290 2.17 -4.25 6.04
N THR A 291 1.49 -5.34 6.41
CA THR A 291 2.11 -6.65 6.68
C THR A 291 2.22 -7.52 5.41
N ARG A 292 2.51 -6.90 4.29
CA ARG A 292 2.55 -7.50 2.95
C ARG A 292 3.43 -6.69 2.00
N ILE A 293 3.61 -7.20 0.80
CA ILE A 293 4.12 -6.39 -0.31
C ILE A 293 3.10 -5.33 -0.71
N GLN A 294 3.55 -4.18 -1.18
CA GLN A 294 2.66 -3.12 -1.68
C GLN A 294 2.64 -3.05 -3.21
N VAL A 295 1.61 -2.36 -3.75
CA VAL A 295 1.43 -2.16 -5.19
C VAL A 295 2.68 -1.51 -5.78
N GLU A 296 3.19 -0.47 -5.14
CA GLU A 296 4.29 0.41 -5.51
C GLU A 296 5.70 -0.13 -5.22
N HIS A 297 5.82 -1.42 -4.86
CA HIS A 297 7.14 -2.05 -4.63
C HIS A 297 8.13 -1.91 -5.81
N PRO A 298 7.70 -1.84 -7.08
CA PRO A 298 8.62 -1.73 -8.21
C PRO A 298 9.54 -0.51 -8.16
N ILE A 299 9.10 0.62 -7.61
CA ILE A 299 9.97 1.81 -7.54
C ILE A 299 11.11 1.64 -6.54
N THR A 300 10.90 0.88 -5.46
CA THR A 300 11.98 0.48 -4.55
C THR A 300 12.95 -0.50 -5.25
N GLU A 301 12.44 -1.45 -6.00
CA GLU A 301 13.27 -2.37 -6.80
C GLU A 301 14.14 -1.63 -7.80
N TRP A 302 13.58 -0.60 -8.47
CA TRP A 302 14.30 0.24 -9.41
C TRP A 302 15.49 0.97 -8.79
N ILE A 303 15.30 1.59 -7.63
CA ILE A 303 16.36 2.42 -7.01
C ILE A 303 17.39 1.60 -6.23
N THR A 304 17.07 0.36 -5.83
CA THR A 304 17.95 -0.49 -5.03
C THR A 304 18.55 -1.67 -5.81
N GLY A 305 17.91 -2.08 -6.90
CA GLY A 305 18.26 -3.30 -7.62
C GLY A 305 17.88 -4.60 -6.91
N ILE A 306 17.11 -4.53 -5.83
CA ILE A 306 16.71 -5.70 -5.01
C ILE A 306 15.30 -6.15 -5.44
N ASP A 307 15.16 -7.42 -5.84
CA ASP A 307 13.87 -8.04 -6.19
C ASP A 307 13.14 -8.48 -4.92
N LEU A 308 12.11 -7.71 -4.54
CA LEU A 308 11.37 -7.91 -3.30
C LEU A 308 10.58 -9.23 -3.28
N ILE A 309 10.00 -9.64 -4.39
CA ILE A 309 9.24 -10.90 -4.46
C ILE A 309 10.18 -12.10 -4.28
N LYS A 310 11.37 -12.06 -4.89
CA LYS A 310 12.36 -13.13 -4.69
C LYS A 310 12.86 -13.17 -3.26
N GLU A 311 13.09 -12.03 -2.63
CA GLU A 311 13.49 -11.98 -1.21
C GLU A 311 12.37 -12.50 -0.28
N GLN A 312 11.09 -12.18 -0.56
CA GLN A 312 9.96 -12.75 0.18
C GLN A 312 9.97 -14.28 0.16
N ILE A 313 10.16 -14.87 -1.01
CA ILE A 313 10.20 -16.33 -1.19
C ILE A 313 11.42 -16.93 -0.48
N ARG A 314 12.60 -16.30 -0.57
CA ARG A 314 13.83 -16.75 0.09
C ARG A 314 13.70 -16.73 1.62
N ILE A 315 13.14 -15.64 2.17
CA ILE A 315 12.91 -15.51 3.61
C ILE A 315 11.93 -16.59 4.09
N ALA A 316 10.85 -16.81 3.36
CA ALA A 316 9.86 -17.85 3.67
C ALA A 316 10.45 -19.27 3.57
N ASP A 317 11.44 -19.50 2.70
CA ASP A 317 12.23 -20.73 2.63
C ASP A 317 13.28 -20.87 3.78
N GLY A 318 13.23 -20.00 4.78
CA GLY A 318 14.11 -20.02 5.95
C GLY A 318 15.53 -19.52 5.68
N LYS A 319 15.74 -18.74 4.62
CA LYS A 319 17.06 -18.13 4.33
C LYS A 319 17.24 -16.82 5.11
N ARG A 320 18.52 -16.50 5.39
CA ARG A 320 18.88 -15.16 5.87
C ARG A 320 18.67 -14.13 4.75
N LEU A 321 18.52 -12.86 5.14
CA LEU A 321 18.54 -11.75 4.19
C LEU A 321 19.77 -11.84 3.29
N SER A 322 19.59 -11.57 2.00
CA SER A 322 20.67 -11.55 1.01
C SER A 322 21.57 -10.31 1.15
N TYR A 323 21.12 -9.31 1.91
CA TYR A 323 21.76 -8.01 2.04
C TYR A 323 21.85 -7.57 3.49
N THR A 324 22.89 -6.82 3.82
CA THR A 324 23.02 -6.03 5.04
C THR A 324 22.65 -4.57 4.76
N GLN A 325 22.38 -3.76 5.80
CA GLN A 325 21.95 -2.36 5.61
C GLN A 325 22.97 -1.51 4.84
N ASP A 326 24.26 -1.72 5.07
CA ASP A 326 25.35 -1.01 4.39
C ASP A 326 25.51 -1.37 2.90
N GLN A 327 24.97 -2.51 2.47
CA GLN A 327 24.94 -2.95 1.08
C GLN A 327 23.77 -2.35 0.31
N VAL A 328 22.73 -1.86 0.99
CA VAL A 328 21.61 -1.19 0.32
C VAL A 328 22.07 0.17 -0.21
N LYS A 329 22.05 0.32 -1.52
CA LYS A 329 22.43 1.57 -2.21
C LYS A 329 21.24 2.11 -2.97
N ILE A 330 20.87 3.35 -2.70
CA ILE A 330 19.82 4.06 -3.46
C ILE A 330 20.50 4.75 -4.64
N SER A 331 20.02 4.48 -5.86
CA SER A 331 20.57 5.05 -7.09
C SER A 331 19.47 5.54 -8.02
N GLY A 332 19.60 6.77 -8.49
CA GLY A 332 18.65 7.38 -9.42
C GLY A 332 17.33 7.76 -8.77
N HIS A 333 16.29 7.82 -9.59
CA HIS A 333 14.93 8.17 -9.19
C HIS A 333 13.93 7.36 -10.02
N ALA A 334 12.91 6.84 -9.37
CA ALA A 334 11.84 6.08 -9.99
C ALA A 334 10.48 6.73 -9.73
N ILE A 335 9.59 6.64 -10.71
CA ILE A 335 8.19 7.09 -10.61
C ILE A 335 7.31 5.97 -11.13
N GLU A 336 6.23 5.68 -10.42
CA GLU A 336 5.18 4.75 -10.84
C GLU A 336 3.86 5.49 -10.97
N VAL A 337 3.05 5.10 -11.95
CA VAL A 337 1.66 5.52 -12.11
C VAL A 337 0.77 4.30 -12.22
N ARG A 338 -0.38 4.37 -11.55
CA ARG A 338 -1.41 3.32 -11.63
C ARG A 338 -2.37 3.63 -12.77
N ILE A 339 -2.54 2.68 -13.67
CA ILE A 339 -3.47 2.77 -14.79
C ILE A 339 -4.73 1.98 -14.44
N ASN A 340 -5.83 2.70 -14.33
CA ASN A 340 -7.13 2.15 -13.98
C ASN A 340 -8.09 2.28 -15.18
N ALA A 341 -8.91 1.27 -15.40
CA ALA A 341 -10.05 1.33 -16.31
C ALA A 341 -11.18 2.12 -15.66
N GLU A 342 -11.12 3.44 -15.74
CA GLU A 342 -12.00 4.42 -15.08
C GLU A 342 -12.19 5.66 -15.94
N ARG A 343 -13.28 6.39 -15.68
CA ARG A 343 -13.59 7.69 -16.30
C ARG A 343 -13.40 8.81 -15.29
N PRO A 344 -12.28 9.52 -15.28
CA PRO A 344 -12.03 10.62 -14.36
C PRO A 344 -13.10 11.72 -14.40
N GLU A 345 -13.61 12.04 -15.62
CA GLU A 345 -14.65 13.05 -15.83
C GLU A 345 -16.02 12.66 -15.25
N GLU A 346 -16.26 11.36 -15.04
CA GLU A 346 -17.45 10.81 -14.38
C GLU A 346 -17.14 10.38 -12.92
N ASN A 347 -16.35 11.16 -12.22
CA ASN A 347 -15.94 10.89 -10.84
C ASN A 347 -15.25 9.52 -10.66
N PHE A 348 -14.40 9.13 -11.64
CA PHE A 348 -13.65 7.87 -11.66
C PHE A 348 -14.55 6.62 -11.65
N LEU A 349 -15.68 6.69 -12.37
CA LEU A 349 -16.56 5.55 -12.55
C LEU A 349 -15.78 4.41 -13.23
N PRO A 350 -15.78 3.18 -12.68
CA PRO A 350 -15.15 2.02 -13.31
C PRO A 350 -15.69 1.76 -14.71
N CYS A 351 -14.80 1.44 -15.64
CA CYS A 351 -15.12 1.17 -17.05
C CYS A 351 -14.68 -0.25 -17.45
N PRO A 352 -15.38 -1.32 -16.99
CA PRO A 352 -15.10 -2.68 -17.44
C PRO A 352 -15.45 -2.83 -18.92
N GLY A 353 -14.76 -3.72 -19.62
CA GLY A 353 -15.00 -3.93 -21.06
C GLY A 353 -13.88 -4.74 -21.71
N THR A 354 -14.00 -4.93 -23.02
CA THR A 354 -13.00 -5.68 -23.80
C THR A 354 -11.98 -4.76 -24.44
N ILE A 355 -10.70 -5.01 -24.20
CA ILE A 355 -9.59 -4.28 -24.81
C ILE A 355 -9.48 -4.73 -26.27
N THR A 356 -9.76 -3.82 -27.19
CA THR A 356 -9.73 -4.07 -28.65
C THR A 356 -8.39 -3.74 -29.28
N GLY A 357 -7.69 -2.73 -28.74
CA GLY A 357 -6.34 -2.35 -29.13
C GLY A 357 -5.47 -2.10 -27.91
N LEU A 358 -4.21 -2.52 -27.96
CA LEU A 358 -3.26 -2.36 -26.87
C LEU A 358 -1.86 -2.09 -27.39
N HIS A 359 -1.29 -0.95 -26.99
CA HIS A 359 0.14 -0.69 -27.05
C HIS A 359 0.62 -0.17 -25.69
N LEU A 360 1.62 -0.83 -25.14
CA LEU A 360 2.26 -0.44 -23.88
C LEU A 360 3.67 0.06 -24.18
N PRO A 361 4.12 1.14 -23.50
CA PRO A 361 5.42 1.74 -23.75
C PRO A 361 6.56 0.79 -23.39
N GLY A 362 7.73 1.06 -23.97
CA GLY A 362 8.94 0.28 -23.71
C GLY A 362 10.19 1.14 -23.68
N GLY A 363 11.35 0.50 -23.68
CA GLY A 363 12.65 1.15 -23.72
C GLY A 363 13.42 1.08 -22.41
N LYS A 364 14.64 1.67 -22.43
CA LYS A 364 15.56 1.61 -21.29
C LYS A 364 15.00 2.33 -20.06
N GLY A 365 14.80 1.59 -18.98
CA GLY A 365 14.30 2.15 -17.72
C GLY A 365 12.80 2.40 -17.71
N VAL A 366 12.04 1.67 -18.52
CA VAL A 366 10.57 1.57 -18.48
C VAL A 366 10.20 0.15 -18.10
N ARG A 367 9.29 -0.01 -17.13
CA ARG A 367 8.75 -1.31 -16.69
C ARG A 367 7.24 -1.23 -16.64
N ILE A 368 6.60 -2.27 -17.14
CA ILE A 368 5.14 -2.44 -17.09
C ILE A 368 4.81 -3.69 -16.29
N ASP A 369 4.08 -3.51 -15.20
CA ASP A 369 3.43 -4.61 -14.48
C ASP A 369 1.94 -4.61 -14.83
N SER A 370 1.48 -5.63 -15.55
CA SER A 370 0.13 -5.70 -16.10
C SER A 370 -0.32 -7.14 -16.31
N ALA A 371 -1.64 -7.32 -16.33
CA ALA A 371 -2.28 -8.59 -16.68
C ALA A 371 -3.19 -8.48 -17.90
N ILE A 372 -3.21 -7.33 -18.59
CA ILE A 372 -4.04 -7.12 -19.78
C ILE A 372 -3.32 -7.51 -21.07
N TYR A 373 -4.10 -7.84 -22.08
CA TYR A 373 -3.66 -8.10 -23.45
C TYR A 373 -4.81 -7.80 -24.42
N SER A 374 -4.51 -7.65 -25.70
CA SER A 374 -5.55 -7.40 -26.72
C SER A 374 -6.55 -8.57 -26.78
N GLY A 375 -7.84 -8.26 -26.68
CA GLY A 375 -8.92 -9.23 -26.57
C GLY A 375 -9.27 -9.64 -25.12
N TYR A 376 -8.55 -9.17 -24.11
CA TYR A 376 -8.90 -9.42 -22.72
C TYR A 376 -10.13 -8.60 -22.32
N THR A 377 -11.07 -9.24 -21.63
CA THR A 377 -12.24 -8.57 -21.04
C THR A 377 -12.00 -8.30 -19.56
N ILE A 378 -11.96 -7.02 -19.18
CA ILE A 378 -11.86 -6.58 -17.78
C ILE A 378 -13.20 -6.88 -17.10
N PRO A 379 -13.22 -7.76 -16.08
CA PRO A 379 -14.47 -8.11 -15.41
C PRO A 379 -14.94 -7.00 -14.46
N PRO A 380 -16.27 -6.80 -14.29
CA PRO A 380 -16.82 -5.74 -13.43
C PRO A 380 -16.81 -6.07 -11.93
N TYR A 381 -16.20 -7.16 -11.52
CA TYR A 381 -16.29 -7.70 -10.15
C TYR A 381 -15.12 -7.32 -9.24
N TYR A 382 -14.05 -6.75 -9.81
CA TYR A 382 -12.78 -6.55 -9.13
C TYR A 382 -12.30 -5.12 -9.29
N ASP A 383 -11.18 -4.81 -8.63
CA ASP A 383 -10.54 -3.49 -8.74
C ASP A 383 -10.27 -3.10 -10.20
N SER A 384 -10.39 -1.81 -10.49
CA SER A 384 -10.24 -1.24 -11.83
C SER A 384 -8.80 -1.11 -12.31
N MET A 385 -7.80 -1.34 -11.45
CA MET A 385 -6.39 -1.23 -11.83
C MET A 385 -5.99 -2.34 -12.80
N ILE A 386 -5.54 -1.95 -14.00
CA ILE A 386 -5.21 -2.87 -15.10
C ILE A 386 -3.72 -2.94 -15.40
N ALA A 387 -2.99 -1.91 -15.04
CA ALA A 387 -1.54 -1.85 -15.19
C ALA A 387 -0.93 -0.84 -14.21
N LYS A 388 0.36 -0.96 -14.01
CA LYS A 388 1.20 0.10 -13.47
C LYS A 388 2.42 0.27 -14.37
N ILE A 389 2.76 1.52 -14.62
CA ILE A 389 3.90 1.92 -15.45
C ILE A 389 4.90 2.57 -14.52
N SER A 390 6.06 1.98 -14.39
CA SER A 390 7.15 2.54 -13.61
C SER A 390 8.37 2.84 -14.48
N VAL A 391 9.04 3.94 -14.16
CA VAL A 391 10.25 4.36 -14.86
C VAL A 391 11.37 4.60 -13.88
N TRP A 392 12.61 4.46 -14.40
CA TRP A 392 13.81 4.82 -13.68
C TRP A 392 14.70 5.75 -14.53
N ALA A 393 15.29 6.77 -13.89
CA ALA A 393 16.28 7.65 -14.48
C ALA A 393 17.33 8.07 -13.42
N LYS A 394 18.35 8.81 -13.86
CA LYS A 394 19.45 9.24 -12.98
C LYS A 394 19.03 10.23 -11.90
N ASN A 395 17.96 11.00 -12.15
CA ASN A 395 17.44 12.03 -11.27
C ASN A 395 15.93 12.23 -11.52
N ARG A 396 15.27 12.96 -10.62
CA ARG A 396 13.83 13.21 -10.65
C ARG A 396 13.36 13.85 -11.96
N ARG A 397 14.08 14.87 -12.44
CA ARG A 397 13.72 15.58 -13.68
C ARG A 397 13.68 14.63 -14.88
N GLU A 398 14.71 13.81 -15.03
CA GLU A 398 14.76 12.80 -16.12
C GLU A 398 13.69 11.72 -15.94
N ALA A 399 13.36 11.32 -14.70
CA ALA A 399 12.30 10.36 -14.41
C ALA A 399 10.92 10.93 -14.80
N ILE A 400 10.65 12.21 -14.47
CA ILE A 400 9.41 12.90 -14.86
C ILE A 400 9.29 12.94 -16.39
N GLN A 401 10.33 13.36 -17.12
CA GLN A 401 10.31 13.39 -18.58
C GLN A 401 10.08 11.99 -19.18
N LYS A 402 10.65 10.96 -18.57
CA LYS A 402 10.50 9.59 -19.03
C LYS A 402 9.09 9.03 -18.79
N ILE A 403 8.49 9.28 -17.62
CA ILE A 403 7.11 8.80 -17.36
C ILE A 403 6.11 9.56 -18.23
N GLN A 404 6.30 10.85 -18.48
CA GLN A 404 5.49 11.63 -19.41
C GLN A 404 5.58 11.05 -20.84
N SER A 405 6.81 10.74 -21.32
CA SER A 405 7.01 10.09 -22.62
C SER A 405 6.33 8.72 -22.66
N ALA A 406 6.51 7.90 -21.63
CA ALA A 406 5.91 6.57 -21.55
C ALA A 406 4.37 6.63 -21.59
N LEU A 407 3.75 7.55 -20.84
CA LEU A 407 2.30 7.72 -20.87
C LEU A 407 1.79 8.21 -22.23
N GLY A 408 2.56 9.05 -22.93
CA GLY A 408 2.23 9.51 -24.28
C GLY A 408 2.22 8.40 -25.34
N GLU A 409 2.87 7.26 -25.06
CA GLU A 409 2.87 6.10 -25.96
C GLU A 409 1.76 5.09 -25.65
N VAL A 410 1.05 5.21 -24.50
CA VAL A 410 0.01 4.25 -24.11
C VAL A 410 -1.19 4.34 -25.04
N ILE A 411 -1.55 3.22 -25.65
CA ILE A 411 -2.81 3.07 -26.40
C ILE A 411 -3.59 1.93 -25.78
N ILE A 412 -4.76 2.22 -25.25
CA ILE A 412 -5.72 1.24 -24.75
C ILE A 412 -7.09 1.58 -25.34
N GLU A 413 -7.59 0.71 -26.22
CA GLU A 413 -8.85 0.91 -26.91
C GLU A 413 -9.90 -0.09 -26.41
N GLY A 414 -11.16 0.30 -26.43
CA GLY A 414 -12.31 -0.51 -26.00
C GLY A 414 -12.76 -0.24 -24.57
N VAL A 415 -11.92 0.45 -23.76
CA VAL A 415 -12.27 0.92 -22.41
C VAL A 415 -11.66 2.30 -22.19
N ASP A 416 -12.29 3.09 -21.33
CA ASP A 416 -11.74 4.36 -20.86
C ASP A 416 -10.76 4.11 -19.70
N THR A 417 -9.73 4.95 -19.61
CA THR A 417 -8.68 4.85 -18.58
C THR A 417 -8.31 6.22 -18.02
N ASN A 418 -7.66 6.21 -16.87
CA ASN A 418 -7.15 7.42 -16.22
C ASN A 418 -5.81 7.93 -16.79
N VAL A 419 -5.29 7.41 -17.90
CA VAL A 419 -3.99 7.77 -18.48
C VAL A 419 -3.84 9.28 -18.70
N ASN A 420 -4.84 9.92 -19.30
CA ASN A 420 -4.80 11.37 -19.57
C ASN A 420 -4.80 12.19 -18.27
N TYR A 421 -5.53 11.74 -17.25
CA TYR A 421 -5.56 12.36 -15.94
C TYR A 421 -4.19 12.26 -15.24
N GLN A 422 -3.57 11.08 -15.27
CA GLN A 422 -2.20 10.88 -14.76
C GLN A 422 -1.18 11.77 -15.49
N TYR A 423 -1.30 11.89 -16.81
CA TYR A 423 -0.44 12.77 -17.59
C TYR A 423 -0.61 14.24 -17.20
N ALA A 424 -1.84 14.69 -16.94
CA ALA A 424 -2.11 16.05 -16.47
C ALA A 424 -1.49 16.32 -15.09
N LEU A 425 -1.63 15.39 -14.13
CA LEU A 425 -1.00 15.49 -12.81
C LEU A 425 0.53 15.63 -12.89
N LEU A 426 1.18 14.82 -13.73
CA LEU A 426 2.63 14.85 -13.94
C LEU A 426 3.14 16.14 -14.60
N ASN A 427 2.27 16.90 -15.25
CA ASN A 427 2.59 18.20 -15.85
C ASN A 427 2.22 19.38 -14.94
N HIS A 428 1.57 19.14 -13.81
CA HIS A 428 1.18 20.21 -12.90
C HIS A 428 2.41 20.91 -12.30
N PRO A 429 2.44 22.27 -12.25
CA PRO A 429 3.59 23.02 -11.74
C PRO A 429 4.04 22.60 -10.34
N ASP A 430 3.10 22.34 -9.43
CA ASP A 430 3.39 21.89 -8.06
C ASP A 430 4.04 20.50 -8.04
N PHE A 431 3.58 19.56 -8.90
CA PHE A 431 4.24 18.27 -9.04
C PHE A 431 5.68 18.43 -9.52
N LEU A 432 5.89 19.24 -10.58
CA LEU A 432 7.21 19.49 -11.12
C LEU A 432 8.14 20.13 -10.08
N ALA A 433 7.62 21.06 -9.27
CA ALA A 433 8.35 21.72 -8.18
C ALA A 433 8.55 20.83 -6.94
N GLY A 434 7.82 19.71 -6.84
CA GLY A 434 7.84 18.85 -5.66
C GLY A 434 6.95 19.34 -4.50
N ASN A 435 6.04 20.28 -4.74
CA ASN A 435 5.09 20.82 -3.77
C ASN A 435 3.84 19.94 -3.68
N ILE A 436 4.03 18.71 -3.25
CA ILE A 436 2.96 17.71 -3.12
C ILE A 436 2.70 17.36 -1.67
N ASP A 437 1.47 17.02 -1.36
CA ASP A 437 0.99 16.55 -0.07
C ASP A 437 -0.26 15.68 -0.30
N ILE A 438 -0.84 15.10 0.76
CA ILE A 438 -2.02 14.22 0.61
C ILE A 438 -3.28 14.94 0.11
N GLU A 439 -3.32 16.27 0.19
CA GLU A 439 -4.44 17.11 -0.28
C GLU A 439 -4.19 17.66 -1.71
N PHE A 440 -3.09 17.26 -2.36
CA PHE A 440 -2.69 17.79 -3.67
C PHE A 440 -3.80 17.70 -4.72
N ILE A 441 -4.45 16.54 -4.86
CA ILE A 441 -5.52 16.34 -5.87
C ILE A 441 -6.75 17.17 -5.54
N ASP A 442 -7.17 17.21 -4.27
CA ASP A 442 -8.34 17.99 -3.85
C ASP A 442 -8.13 19.48 -4.12
N ARG A 443 -6.91 19.98 -3.88
CA ARG A 443 -6.54 21.38 -4.11
C ARG A 443 -6.61 21.75 -5.60
N ILE A 444 -6.00 20.95 -6.48
CA ILE A 444 -6.03 21.25 -7.92
C ILE A 444 -7.42 21.11 -8.56
N GLN A 445 -8.28 20.26 -7.99
CA GLN A 445 -9.67 20.16 -8.44
C GLN A 445 -10.53 21.36 -8.04
N GLN A 446 -10.16 22.08 -6.98
CA GLN A 446 -10.84 23.31 -6.56
C GLN A 446 -10.39 24.54 -7.37
N GLU A 447 -9.22 24.48 -7.98
CA GLU A 447 -8.65 25.54 -8.82
C GLU A 447 -9.09 25.46 -10.31
N ALA A 448 -9.62 24.30 -10.74
CA ALA A 448 -10.07 24.02 -12.11
C ALA A 448 -11.55 24.39 -12.31
#